data_02ec963ebbeef81e9fbd61d6556ac27b
#
_entry.id   02ec963ebbeef81e9fbd61d6556ac27b
#
_cell.length_a   1.000
_cell.length_b   1.000
_cell.length_c   1.000
_cell.angle_alpha   90.00
_cell.angle_beta   90.00
_cell.angle_gamma   90.00
#
_symmetry.space_group_name_H-M   'P 1'
#
loop_
_entity.id
_entity.type
_entity.pdbx_description
1 polymer ?
#
loop_
_entity_poly.entity_id
_entity_poly.type
_entity_poly.pdbx_seq_one_letter_code
_entity_poly.pdbx_strand_id
1 'polypeptide(L)'
;PAISCCLKAICMPGEKVLVQTPVYNCFFSCITNSGCEVVENELKRVGNCTYEIDFEDFERKCADEKTTAFILCNPHNPAGRVWKKEELERMNDICLKHGVKVIADEIHCELIMPGYQYTPFASISEACRDNCVVLNSPSKSFNIAGLQIANIICPDATLRRRINRAVNINEVCDVNPFGVIALQAAYNEGEEWLDELNQYLYENYQAVKEFFNTELPQVRVTRLEGTYLVWL
;
A
#
# COMPACT_ATOMS: atom_id res chain seq x y z
N PRO A 1 -7.61 10.27 4.08
CA PRO A 1 -9.07 10.05 4.30
C PRO A 1 -9.50 8.64 3.94
N ALA A 2 -9.12 8.06 2.77
CA ALA A 2 -9.61 6.75 2.32
C ALA A 2 -9.35 5.62 3.34
N ILE A 3 -8.10 5.48 3.82
CA ILE A 3 -7.74 4.47 4.85
C ILE A 3 -8.60 4.63 6.10
N SER A 4 -8.75 5.87 6.61
CA SER A 4 -9.56 6.14 7.81
C SER A 4 -11.03 5.78 7.62
N CYS A 5 -11.61 6.03 6.43
CA CYS A 5 -12.98 5.63 6.10
C CYS A 5 -13.12 4.10 6.04
N CYS A 6 -12.13 3.40 5.46
CA CYS A 6 -12.12 1.94 5.42
C CYS A 6 -12.01 1.34 6.83
N LEU A 7 -11.10 1.86 7.66
CA LEU A 7 -10.95 1.42 9.05
C LEU A 7 -12.24 1.59 9.84
N LYS A 8 -12.88 2.77 9.76
CA LYS A 8 -14.19 3.02 10.41
C LYS A 8 -15.32 2.13 9.89
N ALA A 9 -15.22 1.63 8.67
CA ALA A 9 -16.19 0.72 8.11
C ALA A 9 -15.94 -0.76 8.47
N ILE A 10 -14.70 -1.14 8.73
CA ILE A 10 -14.28 -2.51 8.99
C ILE A 10 -14.15 -2.77 10.49
N CYS A 11 -13.46 -1.90 11.21
CA CYS A 11 -13.04 -2.11 12.59
C CYS A 11 -13.94 -1.39 13.59
N MET A 12 -13.97 -1.91 14.81
CA MET A 12 -14.54 -1.27 15.99
C MET A 12 -13.42 -0.71 16.88
N PRO A 13 -13.68 0.34 17.69
CA PRO A 13 -12.70 0.82 18.66
C PRO A 13 -12.23 -0.30 19.60
N GLY A 14 -10.91 -0.36 19.83
CA GLY A 14 -10.27 -1.42 20.63
C GLY A 14 -9.91 -2.69 19.85
N GLU A 15 -10.28 -2.78 18.58
CA GLU A 15 -9.77 -3.82 17.67
C GLU A 15 -8.37 -3.49 17.15
N LYS A 16 -7.70 -4.46 16.59
CA LYS A 16 -6.32 -4.40 16.14
C LYS A 16 -6.22 -4.38 14.63
N VAL A 17 -5.27 -3.58 14.13
CA VAL A 17 -4.96 -3.47 12.71
C VAL A 17 -3.49 -3.79 12.48
N LEU A 18 -3.25 -4.80 11.65
CA LEU A 18 -1.91 -5.28 11.31
C LEU A 18 -1.28 -4.40 10.24
N VAL A 19 0.00 -4.10 10.41
CA VAL A 19 0.87 -3.44 9.42
C VAL A 19 2.22 -4.13 9.36
N GLN A 20 2.94 -4.01 8.24
CA GLN A 20 4.28 -4.59 8.06
C GLN A 20 5.35 -3.51 8.13
N THR A 21 6.06 -3.43 9.26
CA THR A 21 7.07 -2.39 9.52
C THR A 21 8.48 -2.78 9.02
N PRO A 22 9.30 -1.76 8.59
CA PRO A 22 9.01 -0.34 8.51
C PRO A 22 7.95 -0.03 7.43
N VAL A 23 7.02 0.87 7.72
CA VAL A 23 5.92 1.21 6.80
C VAL A 23 5.58 2.70 6.88
N TYR A 24 4.80 3.19 5.92
CA TYR A 24 4.35 4.57 5.85
C TYR A 24 3.72 5.05 7.17
N ASN A 25 4.29 6.09 7.76
CA ASN A 25 3.97 6.55 9.11
C ASN A 25 2.49 6.95 9.30
N CYS A 26 1.81 7.43 8.26
CA CYS A 26 0.40 7.80 8.38
C CYS A 26 -0.54 6.60 8.62
N PHE A 27 -0.10 5.36 8.41
CA PHE A 27 -0.90 4.19 8.80
C PHE A 27 -1.12 4.16 10.30
N PHE A 28 -0.09 4.44 11.10
CA PHE A 28 -0.19 4.49 12.55
C PHE A 28 -1.22 5.50 13.02
N SER A 29 -1.16 6.73 12.49
CA SER A 29 -2.13 7.78 12.86
C SER A 29 -3.55 7.46 12.37
N CYS A 30 -3.72 6.87 11.18
CA CYS A 30 -5.03 6.45 10.70
C CYS A 30 -5.65 5.37 11.61
N ILE A 31 -4.84 4.41 12.08
CA ILE A 31 -5.29 3.34 12.98
C ILE A 31 -5.67 3.90 14.33
N THR A 32 -4.76 4.64 14.97
CA THR A 32 -4.97 5.19 16.33
C THR A 32 -6.12 6.20 16.38
N ASN A 33 -6.25 7.06 15.35
CA ASN A 33 -7.36 8.01 15.23
C ASN A 33 -8.71 7.34 14.93
N SER A 34 -8.69 6.07 14.52
CA SER A 34 -9.91 5.26 14.37
C SER A 34 -10.29 4.52 15.66
N GLY A 35 -9.52 4.72 16.74
CA GLY A 35 -9.72 4.05 18.02
C GLY A 35 -9.19 2.61 18.06
N CYS A 36 -8.40 2.22 17.07
CA CYS A 36 -7.83 0.88 16.95
C CYS A 36 -6.39 0.83 17.48
N GLU A 37 -5.92 -0.39 17.77
CA GLU A 37 -4.55 -0.66 18.18
C GLU A 37 -3.71 -1.10 16.98
N VAL A 38 -2.47 -0.61 16.91
CA VAL A 38 -1.51 -1.02 15.89
C VAL A 38 -0.87 -2.34 16.30
N VAL A 39 -0.82 -3.30 15.37
CA VAL A 39 -0.04 -4.54 15.49
C VAL A 39 0.99 -4.57 14.39
N GLU A 40 2.25 -4.78 14.74
CA GLU A 40 3.36 -4.71 13.80
C GLU A 40 3.90 -6.11 13.48
N ASN A 41 3.90 -6.47 12.19
CA ASN A 41 4.70 -7.57 11.67
C ASN A 41 5.99 -6.97 11.10
N GLU A 42 7.08 -7.10 11.84
CA GLU A 42 8.37 -6.55 11.44
C GLU A 42 8.95 -7.35 10.26
N LEU A 43 9.22 -6.65 9.16
CA LEU A 43 9.88 -7.22 7.99
C LEU A 43 11.34 -7.56 8.31
N LYS A 44 11.79 -8.73 7.93
CA LYS A 44 13.17 -9.18 8.11
C LYS A 44 14.08 -8.59 7.04
N ARG A 45 15.06 -7.80 7.44
CA ARG A 45 16.12 -7.36 6.52
C ARG A 45 17.03 -8.54 6.19
N VAL A 46 17.19 -8.86 4.92
CA VAL A 46 17.96 -10.02 4.45
C VAL A 46 19.04 -9.65 3.44
N GLY A 47 20.07 -10.46 3.37
CA GLY A 47 21.20 -10.54 2.42
C GLY A 47 21.47 -9.29 1.59
N ASN A 48 20.91 -9.20 0.41
CA ASN A 48 21.17 -8.15 -0.58
C ASN A 48 20.41 -6.83 -0.33
N CYS A 49 20.33 -6.38 0.92
CA CYS A 49 19.64 -5.14 1.29
C CYS A 49 18.18 -5.11 0.79
N THR A 50 17.43 -6.16 1.05
CA THR A 50 15.99 -6.24 0.82
C THR A 50 15.28 -6.72 2.07
N TYR A 51 13.95 -6.76 2.02
CA TYR A 51 13.11 -7.18 3.12
C TYR A 51 12.27 -8.40 2.74
N GLU A 52 12.04 -9.28 3.71
CA GLU A 52 11.17 -10.45 3.59
C GLU A 52 10.11 -10.44 4.69
N ILE A 53 8.98 -11.09 4.42
CA ILE A 53 7.88 -11.22 5.37
C ILE A 53 8.19 -12.33 6.36
N ASP A 54 8.05 -12.04 7.66
CA ASP A 54 7.97 -13.09 8.68
C ASP A 54 6.55 -13.65 8.71
N PHE A 55 6.30 -14.69 7.94
CA PHE A 55 4.97 -15.28 7.83
C PHE A 55 4.52 -16.01 9.10
N GLU A 56 5.44 -16.52 9.92
CA GLU A 56 5.07 -17.15 11.20
C GLU A 56 4.53 -16.08 12.18
N ASP A 57 5.23 -14.97 12.26
CA ASP A 57 4.82 -13.83 13.07
C ASP A 57 3.53 -13.19 12.51
N PHE A 58 3.43 -13.07 11.19
CA PHE A 58 2.23 -12.56 10.52
C PHE A 58 0.99 -13.40 10.86
N GLU A 59 1.07 -14.72 10.73
CA GLU A 59 -0.03 -15.62 11.06
C GLU A 59 -0.39 -15.58 12.54
N ARG A 60 0.60 -15.59 13.41
CA ARG A 60 0.39 -15.47 14.87
C ARG A 60 -0.38 -14.21 15.23
N LYS A 61 -0.11 -13.09 14.55
CA LYS A 61 -0.78 -11.80 14.78
C LYS A 61 -2.17 -11.74 14.17
N CYS A 62 -2.38 -12.38 13.03
CA CYS A 62 -3.72 -12.56 12.47
C CYS A 62 -4.61 -13.47 13.32
N ALA A 63 -4.02 -14.42 14.07
CA ALA A 63 -4.75 -15.34 14.93
C ALA A 63 -5.30 -14.70 16.23
N ASP A 64 -4.90 -13.49 16.57
CA ASP A 64 -5.51 -12.74 17.68
C ASP A 64 -6.94 -12.33 17.26
N GLU A 65 -7.94 -12.73 18.04
CA GLU A 65 -9.36 -12.50 17.77
C GLU A 65 -9.72 -11.00 17.63
N LYS A 66 -8.89 -10.10 18.14
CA LYS A 66 -9.08 -8.66 17.99
C LYS A 66 -8.50 -8.11 16.68
N THR A 67 -7.67 -8.88 15.96
CA THR A 67 -7.10 -8.44 14.68
C THR A 67 -8.14 -8.58 13.58
N THR A 68 -8.69 -7.47 13.10
CA THR A 68 -9.81 -7.44 12.15
C THR A 68 -9.43 -6.93 10.77
N ALA A 69 -8.32 -6.19 10.67
CA ALA A 69 -7.82 -5.67 9.39
C ALA A 69 -6.30 -5.76 9.28
N PHE A 70 -5.83 -5.89 8.05
CA PHE A 70 -4.43 -5.75 7.64
C PHE A 70 -4.33 -4.65 6.59
N ILE A 71 -3.44 -3.67 6.79
CA ILE A 71 -3.12 -2.68 5.76
C ILE A 71 -1.90 -3.17 5.00
N LEU A 72 -2.14 -3.66 3.80
CA LEU A 72 -1.13 -4.06 2.83
C LEU A 72 -0.62 -2.83 2.09
N CYS A 73 0.70 -2.60 2.07
CA CYS A 73 1.36 -1.60 1.23
C CYS A 73 2.01 -2.29 0.03
N ASN A 74 1.51 -2.06 -1.19
CA ASN A 74 2.02 -2.73 -2.40
C ASN A 74 1.96 -1.83 -3.63
N PRO A 75 3.09 -1.34 -4.15
CA PRO A 75 4.49 -1.47 -3.65
C PRO A 75 4.70 -0.90 -2.26
N HIS A 76 5.68 -1.46 -1.54
CA HIS A 76 5.87 -1.20 -0.12
C HIS A 76 6.76 0.02 0.15
N ASN A 77 6.21 1.01 0.82
CA ASN A 77 6.89 2.21 1.28
C ASN A 77 7.22 2.09 2.79
N PRO A 78 8.50 2.23 3.24
CA PRO A 78 9.69 2.65 2.48
C PRO A 78 10.57 1.49 1.98
N ALA A 79 10.23 0.23 2.26
CA ALA A 79 11.10 -0.91 1.99
C ALA A 79 11.41 -1.15 0.50
N GLY A 80 10.69 -0.48 -0.41
CA GLY A 80 10.92 -0.54 -1.85
C GLY A 80 10.55 -1.89 -2.49
N ARG A 81 9.81 -2.77 -1.77
CA ARG A 81 9.40 -4.08 -2.27
C ARG A 81 8.18 -3.99 -3.18
N VAL A 82 8.21 -4.78 -4.24
CA VAL A 82 7.03 -5.17 -5.02
C VAL A 82 6.74 -6.62 -4.67
N TRP A 83 5.65 -6.85 -3.93
CA TRP A 83 5.34 -8.20 -3.45
C TRP A 83 5.00 -9.13 -4.61
N LYS A 84 5.56 -10.33 -4.58
CA LYS A 84 5.27 -11.36 -5.58
C LYS A 84 3.85 -11.89 -5.40
N LYS A 85 3.29 -12.43 -6.47
CA LYS A 85 1.95 -13.03 -6.45
C LYS A 85 1.80 -14.06 -5.34
N GLU A 86 2.79 -14.94 -5.17
CA GLU A 86 2.78 -16.01 -4.17
C GLU A 86 2.84 -15.47 -2.72
N GLU A 87 3.56 -14.34 -2.51
CA GLU A 87 3.59 -13.66 -1.21
C GLU A 87 2.22 -13.05 -0.89
N LEU A 88 1.58 -12.43 -1.88
CA LEU A 88 0.25 -11.81 -1.76
C LEU A 88 -0.84 -12.89 -1.52
N GLU A 89 -0.80 -14.00 -2.25
CA GLU A 89 -1.72 -15.13 -2.06
C GLU A 89 -1.59 -15.69 -0.64
N ARG A 90 -0.37 -15.93 -0.17
CA ARG A 90 -0.12 -16.45 1.18
C ARG A 90 -0.60 -15.49 2.28
N MET A 91 -0.39 -14.19 2.12
CA MET A 91 -0.95 -13.20 3.06
C MET A 91 -2.47 -13.27 3.09
N ASN A 92 -3.12 -13.36 1.92
CA ASN A 92 -4.58 -13.46 1.85
C ASN A 92 -5.11 -14.74 2.48
N ASP A 93 -4.46 -15.88 2.25
CA ASP A 93 -4.88 -17.17 2.81
C ASP A 93 -4.86 -17.14 4.35
N ILE A 94 -3.81 -16.54 4.91
CA ILE A 94 -3.71 -16.34 6.36
C ILE A 94 -4.80 -15.38 6.85
N CYS A 95 -5.01 -14.25 6.15
CA CYS A 95 -6.06 -13.30 6.50
C CYS A 95 -7.45 -13.94 6.47
N LEU A 96 -7.77 -14.71 5.43
CA LEU A 96 -9.04 -15.43 5.31
C LEU A 96 -9.24 -16.45 6.41
N LYS A 97 -8.20 -17.23 6.72
CA LYS A 97 -8.22 -18.24 7.80
C LYS A 97 -8.62 -17.65 9.15
N HIS A 98 -8.23 -16.41 9.41
CA HIS A 98 -8.46 -15.72 10.69
C HIS A 98 -9.52 -14.61 10.61
N GLY A 99 -10.23 -14.46 9.48
CA GLY A 99 -11.29 -13.47 9.32
C GLY A 99 -10.81 -12.02 9.20
N VAL A 100 -9.54 -11.81 8.88
CA VAL A 100 -8.91 -10.48 8.71
C VAL A 100 -9.20 -9.91 7.33
N LYS A 101 -9.70 -8.68 7.24
CA LYS A 101 -9.91 -7.97 5.97
C LYS A 101 -8.65 -7.24 5.51
N VAL A 102 -8.38 -7.26 4.21
CA VAL A 102 -7.21 -6.60 3.62
C VAL A 102 -7.61 -5.22 3.08
N ILE A 103 -6.90 -4.18 3.52
CA ILE A 103 -6.94 -2.84 2.93
C ILE A 103 -5.65 -2.70 2.12
N ALA A 104 -5.73 -2.90 0.80
CA ALA A 104 -4.58 -2.83 -0.10
C ALA A 104 -4.33 -1.38 -0.51
N ASP A 105 -3.31 -0.76 0.06
CA ASP A 105 -2.82 0.54 -0.37
C ASP A 105 -1.86 0.35 -1.55
N GLU A 106 -2.38 0.61 -2.74
CA GLU A 106 -1.71 0.44 -4.04
C GLU A 106 -1.35 1.79 -4.68
N ILE A 107 -1.17 2.83 -3.88
CA ILE A 107 -0.90 4.20 -4.37
C ILE A 107 0.39 4.33 -5.19
N HIS A 108 1.31 3.38 -5.05
CA HIS A 108 2.58 3.33 -5.80
C HIS A 108 2.56 2.32 -6.96
N CYS A 109 1.41 1.76 -7.34
CA CYS A 109 1.30 0.63 -8.28
C CYS A 109 1.89 0.88 -9.67
N GLU A 110 2.00 2.13 -10.10
CA GLU A 110 2.52 2.53 -11.40
C GLU A 110 4.03 2.88 -11.37
N LEU A 111 4.62 2.97 -10.17
CA LEU A 111 6.02 3.31 -9.96
C LEU A 111 6.85 2.05 -9.76
N ILE A 112 7.16 1.37 -10.86
CA ILE A 112 7.82 0.06 -10.86
C ILE A 112 9.16 0.15 -11.57
N MET A 113 10.21 -0.34 -10.92
CA MET A 113 11.55 -0.34 -11.49
C MET A 113 11.69 -1.41 -12.60
N PRO A 114 12.53 -1.18 -13.62
CA PRO A 114 12.78 -2.16 -14.69
C PRO A 114 13.14 -3.54 -14.15
N GLY A 115 12.51 -4.57 -14.70
CA GLY A 115 12.71 -5.97 -14.30
C GLY A 115 11.80 -6.47 -13.19
N TYR A 116 10.93 -5.62 -12.64
CA TYR A 116 9.90 -6.00 -11.67
C TYR A 116 8.50 -5.89 -12.26
N GLN A 117 7.57 -6.62 -11.69
CA GLN A 117 6.19 -6.62 -12.13
C GLN A 117 5.25 -6.48 -10.93
N TYR A 118 4.44 -5.44 -10.96
CA TYR A 118 3.38 -5.25 -9.99
C TYR A 118 2.20 -6.19 -10.28
N THR A 119 1.62 -6.74 -9.21
CA THR A 119 0.41 -7.56 -9.27
C THR A 119 -0.68 -6.89 -8.44
N PRO A 120 -1.79 -6.43 -9.05
CA PRO A 120 -2.92 -5.89 -8.29
C PRO A 120 -3.51 -6.96 -7.37
N PHE A 121 -3.68 -6.67 -6.10
CA PHE A 121 -4.11 -7.66 -5.11
C PHE A 121 -5.47 -8.29 -5.46
N ALA A 122 -6.44 -7.48 -5.87
CA ALA A 122 -7.77 -7.95 -6.24
C ALA A 122 -7.81 -8.80 -7.53
N SER A 123 -6.73 -8.80 -8.35
CA SER A 123 -6.67 -9.57 -9.60
C SER A 123 -6.12 -10.99 -9.43
N ILE A 124 -5.56 -11.30 -8.27
CA ILE A 124 -4.86 -12.56 -8.00
C ILE A 124 -5.82 -13.76 -8.04
N SER A 125 -6.95 -13.64 -7.34
CA SER A 125 -7.97 -14.67 -7.25
C SER A 125 -9.32 -14.07 -6.81
N GLU A 126 -10.39 -14.82 -6.96
CA GLU A 126 -11.72 -14.42 -6.40
C GLU A 126 -11.65 -14.26 -4.88
N ALA A 127 -10.91 -15.11 -4.20
CA ALA A 127 -10.72 -15.03 -2.76
C ALA A 127 -10.01 -13.74 -2.33
N CYS A 128 -8.97 -13.31 -3.04
CA CYS A 128 -8.31 -12.02 -2.82
C CYS A 128 -9.26 -10.85 -3.08
N ARG A 129 -9.99 -10.89 -4.21
CA ARG A 129 -10.95 -9.86 -4.61
C ARG A 129 -12.04 -9.66 -3.55
N ASP A 130 -12.60 -10.73 -3.04
CA ASP A 130 -13.74 -10.68 -2.11
C ASP A 130 -13.31 -10.36 -0.66
N ASN A 131 -12.01 -10.50 -0.35
CA ASN A 131 -11.46 -10.19 0.97
C ASN A 131 -10.83 -8.80 1.07
N CYS A 132 -10.79 -8.00 -0.01
CA CYS A 132 -10.05 -6.74 0.01
C CYS A 132 -10.89 -5.50 -0.27
N VAL A 133 -10.31 -4.37 0.14
CA VAL A 133 -10.60 -3.03 -0.36
C VAL A 133 -9.32 -2.48 -0.94
N VAL A 134 -9.33 -2.09 -2.21
CA VAL A 134 -8.16 -1.50 -2.88
C VAL A 134 -8.25 0.02 -2.86
N LEU A 135 -7.14 0.65 -2.53
CA LEU A 135 -6.98 2.10 -2.52
C LEU A 135 -5.89 2.48 -3.52
N ASN A 136 -6.22 3.32 -4.49
CA ASN A 136 -5.24 3.87 -5.41
C ASN A 136 -5.51 5.35 -5.72
N SER A 137 -4.52 6.00 -6.33
CA SER A 137 -4.61 7.41 -6.70
C SER A 137 -3.49 7.75 -7.68
N PRO A 138 -3.72 8.63 -8.66
CA PRO A 138 -2.67 9.16 -9.52
C PRO A 138 -1.73 10.13 -8.80
N SER A 139 -1.98 10.42 -7.53
CA SER A 139 -1.26 11.45 -6.75
C SER A 139 0.25 11.25 -6.70
N LYS A 140 0.72 10.00 -6.62
CA LYS A 140 2.15 9.68 -6.54
C LYS A 140 2.78 9.59 -7.92
N SER A 141 2.13 8.86 -8.82
CA SER A 141 2.63 8.61 -10.17
C SER A 141 2.68 9.87 -11.03
N PHE A 142 1.72 10.79 -10.84
CA PHE A 142 1.59 12.01 -11.65
C PHE A 142 1.82 13.32 -10.87
N ASN A 143 2.37 13.22 -9.65
CA ASN A 143 2.71 14.37 -8.80
C ASN A 143 1.56 15.37 -8.57
N ILE A 144 0.34 14.87 -8.41
CA ILE A 144 -0.90 15.67 -8.22
C ILE A 144 -1.52 15.54 -6.83
N ALA A 145 -0.71 15.25 -5.82
CA ALA A 145 -1.17 15.04 -4.44
C ALA A 145 -1.98 16.23 -3.88
N GLY A 146 -1.67 17.46 -4.31
CA GLY A 146 -2.39 18.66 -3.90
C GLY A 146 -3.85 18.69 -4.34
N LEU A 147 -4.25 17.90 -5.34
CA LEU A 147 -5.64 17.81 -5.82
C LEU A 147 -6.49 16.84 -4.99
N GLN A 148 -5.88 16.06 -4.10
CA GLN A 148 -6.55 15.23 -3.09
C GLN A 148 -7.65 14.30 -3.66
N ILE A 149 -7.31 13.58 -4.72
CA ILE A 149 -8.20 12.61 -5.37
C ILE A 149 -7.70 11.19 -5.14
N ALA A 150 -8.60 10.25 -4.83
CA ALA A 150 -8.28 8.83 -4.67
C ALA A 150 -9.50 7.96 -4.99
N ASN A 151 -9.25 6.71 -5.31
CA ASN A 151 -10.28 5.71 -5.56
C ASN A 151 -10.32 4.70 -4.41
N ILE A 152 -11.53 4.32 -3.99
CA ILE A 152 -11.79 3.20 -3.07
C ILE A 152 -12.55 2.16 -3.87
N ILE A 153 -11.93 1.03 -4.12
CA ILE A 153 -12.50 -0.07 -4.90
C ILE A 153 -12.85 -1.21 -3.95
N CYS A 154 -14.14 -1.50 -3.80
CA CYS A 154 -14.63 -2.54 -2.91
C CYS A 154 -15.65 -3.41 -3.64
N PRO A 155 -15.32 -4.66 -3.98
CA PRO A 155 -16.23 -5.59 -4.65
C PRO A 155 -17.43 -5.98 -3.79
N ASP A 156 -17.24 -6.21 -2.48
CA ASP A 156 -18.31 -6.54 -1.54
C ASP A 156 -19.31 -5.37 -1.40
N ALA A 157 -20.55 -5.61 -1.83
CA ALA A 157 -21.58 -4.56 -1.84
C ALA A 157 -21.99 -4.10 -0.43
N THR A 158 -21.89 -4.98 0.58
CA THR A 158 -22.23 -4.64 1.96
C THR A 158 -21.15 -3.78 2.59
N LEU A 159 -19.90 -4.19 2.44
CA LEU A 159 -18.76 -3.41 2.91
C LEU A 159 -18.67 -2.07 2.16
N ARG A 160 -18.90 -2.05 0.85
CA ARG A 160 -18.94 -0.82 0.04
C ARG A 160 -19.97 0.18 0.57
N ARG A 161 -21.17 -0.27 0.95
CA ARG A 161 -22.19 0.62 1.59
C ARG A 161 -21.71 1.18 2.93
N ARG A 162 -21.03 0.36 3.76
CA ARG A 162 -20.46 0.82 5.03
C ARG A 162 -19.36 1.85 4.81
N ILE A 163 -18.47 1.63 3.85
CA ILE A 163 -17.41 2.59 3.48
C ILE A 163 -18.03 3.89 2.96
N ASN A 164 -19.02 3.82 2.06
CA ASN A 164 -19.71 5.00 1.55
C ASN A 164 -20.37 5.80 2.69
N ARG A 165 -20.97 5.12 3.68
CA ARG A 165 -21.50 5.77 4.86
C ARG A 165 -20.39 6.46 5.67
N ALA A 166 -19.23 5.81 5.85
CA ALA A 166 -18.09 6.40 6.57
C ALA A 166 -17.53 7.64 5.84
N VAL A 167 -17.48 7.61 4.51
CA VAL A 167 -17.09 8.76 3.68
C VAL A 167 -18.05 9.94 3.90
N ASN A 168 -19.36 9.70 3.87
CA ASN A 168 -20.38 10.74 4.05
C ASN A 168 -20.42 11.30 5.46
N ILE A 169 -20.32 10.46 6.51
CA ILE A 169 -20.31 10.91 7.91
C ILE A 169 -19.08 11.80 8.22
N ASN A 170 -17.97 11.56 7.54
CA ASN A 170 -16.75 12.36 7.71
C ASN A 170 -16.70 13.59 6.81
N GLU A 171 -17.77 13.89 6.07
CA GLU A 171 -17.88 15.04 5.13
C GLU A 171 -16.73 15.09 4.11
N VAL A 172 -16.30 13.92 3.62
CA VAL A 172 -15.25 13.79 2.60
C VAL A 172 -15.77 13.18 1.30
N CYS A 173 -17.10 13.27 1.09
CA CYS A 173 -17.79 12.75 -0.09
C CYS A 173 -17.66 13.67 -1.31
N ASP A 174 -17.50 14.98 -1.09
CA ASP A 174 -17.38 15.96 -2.15
C ASP A 174 -15.92 16.09 -2.58
N VAL A 175 -15.64 15.55 -3.76
CA VAL A 175 -14.29 15.59 -4.32
C VAL A 175 -14.03 16.90 -5.07
N ASN A 176 -12.76 17.34 -5.05
CA ASN A 176 -12.34 18.50 -5.83
C ASN A 176 -12.56 18.24 -7.33
N PRO A 177 -13.35 19.07 -8.04
CA PRO A 177 -13.63 18.88 -9.47
C PRO A 177 -12.36 18.87 -10.34
N PHE A 178 -11.35 19.67 -10.01
CA PHE A 178 -10.06 19.63 -10.71
C PHE A 178 -9.33 18.29 -10.47
N GLY A 179 -9.51 17.67 -9.31
CA GLY A 179 -8.98 16.34 -9.01
C GLY A 179 -9.57 15.27 -9.93
N VAL A 180 -10.87 15.33 -10.19
CA VAL A 180 -11.55 14.40 -11.12
C VAL A 180 -11.01 14.55 -12.54
N ILE A 181 -10.89 15.78 -13.04
CA ILE A 181 -10.36 16.06 -14.39
C ILE A 181 -8.90 15.59 -14.49
N ALA A 182 -8.09 15.91 -13.49
CA ALA A 182 -6.69 15.52 -13.47
C ALA A 182 -6.48 13.99 -13.40
N LEU A 183 -7.32 13.28 -12.63
CA LEU A 183 -7.32 11.82 -12.59
C LEU A 183 -7.64 11.23 -13.97
N GLN A 184 -8.65 11.76 -14.65
CA GLN A 184 -9.04 11.30 -15.99
C GLN A 184 -7.93 11.58 -17.01
N ALA A 185 -7.33 12.76 -16.99
CA ALA A 185 -6.22 13.09 -17.87
C ALA A 185 -5.00 12.22 -17.62
N ALA A 186 -4.63 12.02 -16.34
CA ALA A 186 -3.50 11.18 -15.95
C ALA A 186 -3.64 9.74 -16.49
N TYR A 187 -4.80 9.12 -16.28
CA TYR A 187 -5.01 7.71 -16.67
C TYR A 187 -5.32 7.52 -18.15
N ASN A 188 -5.88 8.51 -18.84
CA ASN A 188 -6.19 8.37 -20.26
C ASN A 188 -5.07 8.86 -21.20
N GLU A 189 -4.21 9.78 -20.73
CA GLU A 189 -3.26 10.49 -21.58
C GLU A 189 -1.83 10.48 -21.05
N GLY A 190 -1.59 9.95 -19.84
CA GLY A 190 -0.33 10.08 -19.14
C GLY A 190 0.67 8.92 -19.31
N GLU A 191 0.40 7.95 -20.20
CA GLU A 191 1.22 6.72 -20.33
C GLU A 191 2.68 7.04 -20.69
N GLU A 192 2.92 7.82 -21.74
CA GLU A 192 4.27 8.18 -22.19
C GLU A 192 5.05 8.93 -21.08
N TRP A 193 4.39 9.89 -20.42
CA TRP A 193 4.98 10.62 -19.30
C TRP A 193 5.38 9.70 -18.14
N LEU A 194 4.54 8.71 -17.83
CA LEU A 194 4.80 7.74 -16.76
C LEU A 194 5.98 6.83 -17.09
N ASP A 195 6.08 6.38 -18.34
CA ASP A 195 7.20 5.56 -18.80
C ASP A 195 8.53 6.33 -18.71
N GLU A 196 8.56 7.57 -19.17
CA GLU A 196 9.72 8.45 -19.03
C GLU A 196 10.06 8.71 -17.55
N LEU A 197 9.06 8.93 -16.70
CA LEU A 197 9.27 9.11 -15.26
C LEU A 197 9.90 7.86 -14.63
N ASN A 198 9.40 6.68 -14.92
CA ASN A 198 9.93 5.44 -14.36
C ASN A 198 11.39 5.22 -14.79
N GLN A 199 11.72 5.51 -16.03
CA GLN A 199 13.11 5.46 -16.51
C GLN A 199 14.01 6.48 -15.76
N TYR A 200 13.55 7.72 -15.62
CA TYR A 200 14.27 8.76 -14.91
C TYR A 200 14.49 8.41 -13.42
N LEU A 201 13.47 7.87 -12.75
CA LEU A 201 13.59 7.41 -11.36
C LEU A 201 14.59 6.26 -11.22
N TYR A 202 14.60 5.34 -12.17
CA TYR A 202 15.57 4.25 -12.17
C TYR A 202 17.01 4.75 -12.34
N GLU A 203 17.26 5.69 -13.25
CA GLU A 203 18.57 6.31 -13.44
C GLU A 203 19.04 7.04 -12.19
N ASN A 204 18.16 7.81 -11.54
CA ASN A 204 18.45 8.45 -10.26
C ASN A 204 18.78 7.43 -9.15
N TYR A 205 18.04 6.33 -9.08
CA TYR A 205 18.33 5.25 -8.13
C TYR A 205 19.72 4.64 -8.38
N GLN A 206 20.10 4.39 -9.64
CA GLN A 206 21.44 3.88 -9.97
C GLN A 206 22.53 4.84 -9.57
N ALA A 207 22.38 6.14 -9.83
CA ALA A 207 23.33 7.17 -9.43
C ALA A 207 23.50 7.23 -7.90
N VAL A 208 22.40 7.19 -7.15
CA VAL A 208 22.43 7.15 -5.66
C VAL A 208 23.15 5.89 -5.19
N LYS A 209 22.82 4.74 -5.75
CA LYS A 209 23.44 3.46 -5.38
C LYS A 209 24.94 3.44 -5.65
N GLU A 210 25.37 3.95 -6.81
CA GLU A 210 26.78 4.06 -7.16
C GLU A 210 27.52 5.00 -6.20
N PHE A 211 26.95 6.17 -5.91
CA PHE A 211 27.53 7.12 -4.95
C PHE A 211 27.76 6.49 -3.59
N PHE A 212 26.76 5.84 -3.01
CA PHE A 212 26.92 5.22 -1.69
C PHE A 212 27.89 4.05 -1.71
N ASN A 213 27.91 3.25 -2.76
CA ASN A 213 28.86 2.14 -2.89
C ASN A 213 30.31 2.62 -2.99
N THR A 214 30.55 3.80 -3.59
CA THR A 214 31.89 4.33 -3.83
C THR A 214 32.35 5.23 -2.67
N GLU A 215 31.54 6.18 -2.29
CA GLU A 215 31.92 7.24 -1.36
C GLU A 215 31.57 6.92 0.10
N LEU A 216 30.51 6.13 0.34
CA LEU A 216 30.00 5.84 1.68
C LEU A 216 29.64 4.34 1.81
N PRO A 217 30.58 3.39 1.62
CA PRO A 217 30.30 1.96 1.55
C PRO A 217 29.76 1.36 2.86
N GLN A 218 29.85 2.08 3.98
CA GLN A 218 29.24 1.69 5.25
C GLN A 218 27.72 1.90 5.28
N VAL A 219 27.17 2.73 4.39
CA VAL A 219 25.73 2.94 4.22
C VAL A 219 25.23 2.05 3.09
N ARG A 220 24.27 1.19 3.39
CA ARG A 220 23.74 0.24 2.41
C ARG A 220 22.43 0.74 1.84
N VAL A 221 22.39 0.91 0.53
CA VAL A 221 21.17 1.28 -0.20
C VAL A 221 20.27 0.05 -0.34
N THR A 222 19.03 0.15 0.12
CA THR A 222 18.03 -0.92 -0.05
C THR A 222 17.68 -1.10 -1.54
N ARG A 223 17.49 -2.35 -1.95
CA ARG A 223 17.09 -2.67 -3.31
C ARG A 223 15.70 -2.10 -3.59
N LEU A 224 15.63 -1.20 -4.56
CA LEU A 224 14.39 -0.56 -4.98
C LEU A 224 13.75 -1.37 -6.12
N GLU A 225 12.60 -1.96 -5.83
CA GLU A 225 11.80 -2.73 -6.79
C GLU A 225 10.61 -1.89 -7.31
N GLY A 226 10.12 -0.98 -6.47
CA GLY A 226 9.04 -0.02 -6.78
C GLY A 226 9.05 1.15 -5.83
N THR A 227 8.17 2.11 -6.05
CA THR A 227 8.14 3.45 -5.43
C THR A 227 9.23 4.38 -5.97
N TYR A 228 9.34 5.60 -5.42
CA TYR A 228 10.43 6.54 -5.71
C TYR A 228 11.27 6.87 -4.46
N LEU A 229 11.17 6.04 -3.43
CA LEU A 229 11.81 6.27 -2.13
C LEU A 229 13.04 5.38 -2.00
N VAL A 230 14.20 5.99 -1.87
CA VAL A 230 15.44 5.25 -1.60
C VAL A 230 15.61 5.13 -0.09
N TRP A 231 15.64 3.88 0.41
CA TRP A 231 15.79 3.55 1.81
C TRP A 231 17.23 3.11 2.11
N LEU A 232 17.83 3.66 3.16
CA LEU A 232 19.25 3.48 3.50
C LEU A 232 19.43 2.69 4.80
#